data_a19ea0daaff6bcb429ab2b42d0eb3558
#
_entry.id   a19ea0daaff6bcb429ab2b42d0eb3558
#
_cell.length_a   1.000
_cell.length_b   1.000
_cell.length_c   1.000
_cell.angle_alpha   90.00
_cell.angle_beta   90.00
_cell.angle_gamma   90.00
#
_symmetry.space_group_name_H-M   'P 1'
#
loop_
_entity.id
_entity.type
_entity.pdbx_description
1 polymer ?
#
loop_
_entity_poly.entity_id
_entity_poly.type
_entity_poly.pdbx_seq_one_letter_code
_entity_poly.pdbx_strand_id
1 'polypeptide(L)'
;MSYKKIDDAFIMAAGRGIRLMPLTKKIPKGMIKYKQSSLIANGIDRLRKYIKNIHISVGYKGPILAKHLIEHDVNSIINTNEKGNAWWIFNSIFKNHDGPIFVLTCDNVTQINFKKIAKDYNKLGSPLCMIVPTKPVKGLDGDYIFRKKNIINRLSRKNKSDIYCTGIQILNPKKINKAIKKTDEFNILWKRLIKIKQLYVSNILPEKWFTVDSNENYQKLKKM
;
A
#
# COMPACT_ATOMS: atom_id res chain seq x y z
N MET A 1 25.98 11.54 2.85
CA MET A 1 25.09 11.53 1.66
C MET A 1 23.69 11.94 2.07
N SER A 2 23.14 13.00 1.46
CA SER A 2 21.75 13.40 1.69
C SER A 2 20.84 12.31 1.13
N TYR A 3 19.92 11.78 1.92
CA TYR A 3 18.93 10.82 1.42
C TYR A 3 17.85 11.58 0.61
N LYS A 4 17.48 11.00 -0.54
CA LYS A 4 16.38 11.58 -1.34
C LYS A 4 15.06 11.33 -0.60
N LYS A 5 14.40 12.41 -0.18
CA LYS A 5 13.10 12.36 0.47
C LYS A 5 12.05 11.82 -0.50
N ILE A 6 11.08 11.08 0.00
CA ILE A 6 9.92 10.62 -0.77
C ILE A 6 8.76 11.51 -0.37
N ASP A 7 8.30 12.33 -1.31
CA ASP A 7 7.27 13.33 -1.04
C ASP A 7 5.86 12.88 -1.44
N ASP A 8 5.74 11.75 -2.14
CA ASP A 8 4.50 11.27 -2.70
C ASP A 8 4.06 9.96 -2.05
N ALA A 9 2.76 9.82 -1.78
CA ALA A 9 2.12 8.58 -1.38
C ALA A 9 0.85 8.31 -2.19
N PHE A 10 0.61 7.04 -2.48
CA PHE A 10 -0.59 6.56 -3.17
C PHE A 10 -1.34 5.57 -2.29
N ILE A 11 -2.58 5.89 -1.93
CA ILE A 11 -3.45 5.01 -1.15
C ILE A 11 -4.41 4.28 -2.09
N MET A 12 -4.37 2.97 -2.09
CA MET A 12 -5.30 2.14 -2.85
C MET A 12 -6.60 1.96 -2.06
N ALA A 13 -7.71 2.50 -2.58
CA ALA A 13 -9.01 2.48 -1.91
C ALA A 13 -10.19 2.09 -2.83
N ALA A 14 -9.93 1.50 -3.99
CA ALA A 14 -10.96 1.17 -4.98
C ALA A 14 -11.74 -0.12 -4.69
N GLY A 15 -11.28 -0.95 -3.76
CA GLY A 15 -11.82 -2.29 -3.51
C GLY A 15 -13.21 -2.31 -2.87
N ARG A 16 -14.02 -3.34 -3.21
CA ARG A 16 -15.40 -3.51 -2.71
C ARG A 16 -15.48 -3.86 -1.22
N GLY A 17 -14.44 -4.47 -0.64
CA GLY A 17 -14.46 -4.88 0.76
C GLY A 17 -15.53 -5.94 1.07
N ILE A 18 -15.69 -6.95 0.22
CA ILE A 18 -16.77 -7.97 0.32
C ILE A 18 -16.78 -8.66 1.69
N ARG A 19 -15.61 -8.99 2.25
CA ARG A 19 -15.48 -9.63 3.57
C ARG A 19 -15.93 -8.74 4.75
N LEU A 20 -16.21 -7.48 4.49
CA LEU A 20 -16.72 -6.50 5.46
C LEU A 20 -18.23 -6.24 5.31
N MET A 21 -18.93 -6.98 4.45
CA MET A 21 -20.39 -6.91 4.38
C MET A 21 -21.01 -7.31 5.74
N PRO A 22 -22.10 -6.65 6.20
CA PRO A 22 -22.90 -5.67 5.48
C PRO A 22 -22.39 -4.22 5.55
N LEU A 23 -21.32 -3.91 6.30
CA LEU A 23 -20.82 -2.53 6.47
C LEU A 23 -20.55 -1.84 5.14
N THR A 24 -19.88 -2.55 4.24
CA THR A 24 -19.51 -2.02 2.91
C THR A 24 -20.66 -2.03 1.89
N LYS A 25 -21.86 -2.51 2.27
CA LYS A 25 -23.06 -2.39 1.42
C LYS A 25 -23.47 -0.94 1.17
N LYS A 26 -23.26 -0.07 2.16
CA LYS A 26 -23.66 1.35 2.08
C LYS A 26 -22.50 2.30 1.83
N ILE A 27 -21.31 2.01 2.35
CA ILE A 27 -20.13 2.88 2.31
C ILE A 27 -18.90 2.14 1.73
N PRO A 28 -17.95 2.85 1.09
CA PRO A 28 -16.65 2.26 0.70
C PRO A 28 -15.86 1.81 1.94
N LYS A 29 -15.03 0.78 1.77
CA LYS A 29 -14.20 0.20 2.84
C LYS A 29 -13.38 1.27 3.60
N GLY A 30 -12.76 2.21 2.89
CA GLY A 30 -11.95 3.28 3.49
C GLY A 30 -12.76 4.22 4.42
N MET A 31 -14.08 4.30 4.25
CA MET A 31 -14.97 5.13 5.08
C MET A 31 -15.50 4.43 6.32
N ILE A 32 -15.12 3.17 6.57
CA ILE A 32 -15.49 2.48 7.81
C ILE A 32 -14.95 3.29 9.00
N LYS A 33 -15.82 3.50 10.01
CA LYS A 33 -15.50 4.30 11.20
C LYS A 33 -14.34 3.70 11.98
N TYR A 34 -13.34 4.52 12.26
CA TYR A 34 -12.22 4.19 13.13
C TYR A 34 -11.88 5.41 14.00
N LYS A 35 -11.93 5.23 15.32
CA LYS A 35 -11.82 6.33 16.29
C LYS A 35 -12.91 7.40 16.01
N GLN A 36 -12.52 8.66 15.93
CA GLN A 36 -13.43 9.79 15.68
C GLN A 36 -13.65 10.08 14.18
N SER A 37 -13.00 9.32 13.26
CA SER A 37 -13.05 9.56 11.82
C SER A 37 -13.22 8.24 11.03
N SER A 38 -12.71 8.17 9.82
CA SER A 38 -12.71 6.98 8.97
C SER A 38 -11.32 6.33 8.92
N LEU A 39 -11.24 5.07 8.48
CA LEU A 39 -9.96 4.38 8.27
C LEU A 39 -9.03 5.18 7.37
N ILE A 40 -9.55 5.66 6.23
CA ILE A 40 -8.75 6.38 5.23
C ILE A 40 -8.32 7.76 5.74
N ALA A 41 -9.20 8.50 6.41
CA ALA A 41 -8.85 9.80 7.00
C ALA A 41 -7.73 9.67 8.04
N ASN A 42 -7.82 8.69 8.94
CA ASN A 42 -6.73 8.39 9.87
C ASN A 42 -5.42 8.02 9.16
N GLY A 43 -5.50 7.35 8.01
CA GLY A 43 -4.34 7.04 7.17
C GLY A 43 -3.72 8.30 6.55
N ILE A 44 -4.54 9.20 6.00
CA ILE A 44 -4.15 10.49 5.44
C ILE A 44 -3.44 11.35 6.50
N ASP A 45 -4.03 11.52 7.68
CA ASP A 45 -3.49 12.33 8.77
C ASP A 45 -2.10 11.86 9.22
N ARG A 46 -1.87 10.53 9.23
CA ARG A 46 -0.55 9.97 9.56
C ARG A 46 0.47 10.23 8.47
N LEU A 47 0.08 10.06 7.19
CA LEU A 47 0.95 10.31 6.05
C LEU A 47 1.35 11.78 5.98
N ARG A 48 0.42 12.71 6.20
CA ARG A 48 0.63 14.15 6.07
C ARG A 48 1.75 14.71 6.96
N LYS A 49 2.09 14.01 8.05
CA LYS A 49 3.23 14.35 8.91
C LYS A 49 4.58 14.17 8.23
N TYR A 50 4.66 13.39 7.14
CA TYR A 50 5.91 12.99 6.49
C TYR A 50 5.88 13.18 4.98
N ILE A 51 4.70 13.13 4.38
CA ILE A 51 4.45 13.11 2.93
C ILE A 51 3.76 14.41 2.53
N LYS A 52 4.26 15.02 1.46
CA LYS A 52 3.73 16.28 0.92
C LYS A 52 2.48 16.05 0.08
N ASN A 53 2.55 15.09 -0.83
CA ASN A 53 1.51 14.85 -1.81
C ASN A 53 0.84 13.49 -1.56
N ILE A 54 -0.48 13.47 -1.37
CA ILE A 54 -1.27 12.27 -1.14
C ILE A 54 -2.23 12.07 -2.29
N HIS A 55 -2.16 10.91 -2.91
CA HIS A 55 -2.94 10.51 -4.07
C HIS A 55 -3.75 9.26 -3.71
N ILE A 56 -4.99 9.15 -4.19
CA ILE A 56 -5.88 8.07 -3.77
C ILE A 56 -6.61 7.49 -4.97
N SER A 57 -6.65 6.16 -5.07
CA SER A 57 -7.55 5.51 -6.03
C SER A 57 -8.94 5.29 -5.43
N VAL A 58 -9.97 5.54 -6.25
CA VAL A 58 -11.36 5.23 -5.93
C VAL A 58 -11.92 4.26 -6.97
N GLY A 59 -12.93 3.48 -6.60
CA GLY A 59 -13.58 2.52 -7.49
C GLY A 59 -14.97 2.22 -6.98
N TYR A 60 -15.15 1.10 -6.26
CA TYR A 60 -16.45 0.78 -5.67
C TYR A 60 -16.99 1.95 -4.83
N LYS A 61 -18.20 2.42 -5.17
CA LYS A 61 -18.80 3.63 -4.58
C LYS A 61 -17.89 4.87 -4.66
N GLY A 62 -17.15 4.98 -5.77
CA GLY A 62 -16.17 6.03 -6.01
C GLY A 62 -16.66 7.44 -5.72
N PRO A 63 -17.85 7.89 -6.20
CA PRO A 63 -18.35 9.24 -5.92
C PRO A 63 -18.52 9.53 -4.42
N ILE A 64 -18.95 8.56 -3.62
CA ILE A 64 -19.11 8.71 -2.18
C ILE A 64 -17.74 8.90 -1.51
N LEU A 65 -16.77 8.05 -1.89
CA LEU A 65 -15.41 8.17 -1.37
C LEU A 65 -14.74 9.47 -1.83
N ALA A 66 -14.89 9.85 -3.10
CA ALA A 66 -14.29 11.06 -3.65
C ALA A 66 -14.78 12.31 -2.91
N LYS A 67 -16.09 12.44 -2.64
CA LYS A 67 -16.66 13.53 -1.83
C LYS A 67 -15.99 13.61 -0.45
N HIS A 68 -15.86 12.48 0.24
CA HIS A 68 -15.20 12.41 1.53
C HIS A 68 -13.72 12.82 1.47
N LEU A 69 -13.01 12.44 0.40
CA LEU A 69 -11.59 12.75 0.22
C LEU A 69 -11.31 14.23 -0.09
N ILE A 70 -12.23 14.93 -0.75
CA ILE A 70 -12.12 16.37 -1.01
C ILE A 70 -12.05 17.14 0.32
N GLU A 71 -12.79 16.71 1.33
CA GLU A 71 -12.77 17.31 2.68
C GLU A 71 -11.43 17.09 3.43
N HIS A 72 -10.54 16.24 2.89
CA HIS A 72 -9.23 15.92 3.44
C HIS A 72 -8.06 16.42 2.60
N ASP A 73 -8.27 17.41 1.71
CA ASP A 73 -7.22 18.06 0.90
C ASP A 73 -6.22 17.13 0.22
N VAL A 74 -6.69 16.05 -0.40
CA VAL A 74 -5.82 15.15 -1.15
C VAL A 74 -5.41 15.76 -2.50
N ASN A 75 -4.19 15.49 -2.96
CA ASN A 75 -3.64 16.10 -4.17
C ASN A 75 -4.25 15.55 -5.47
N SER A 76 -4.68 14.29 -5.49
CA SER A 76 -5.45 13.73 -6.61
C SER A 76 -6.30 12.54 -6.22
N ILE A 77 -7.38 12.36 -6.96
CA ILE A 77 -8.30 11.23 -6.87
C ILE A 77 -8.34 10.57 -8.24
N ILE A 78 -7.97 9.27 -8.30
CA ILE A 78 -7.88 8.51 -9.56
C ILE A 78 -8.93 7.42 -9.57
N ASN A 79 -9.84 7.48 -10.54
CA ASN A 79 -10.83 6.42 -10.70
C ASN A 79 -10.18 5.17 -11.32
N THR A 80 -10.19 4.08 -10.57
CA THR A 80 -9.71 2.76 -10.99
C THR A 80 -10.80 1.71 -10.87
N ASN A 81 -12.08 2.11 -11.03
CA ASN A 81 -13.20 1.17 -11.00
C ASN A 81 -13.01 0.09 -12.07
N GLU A 82 -13.25 -1.18 -11.69
CA GLU A 82 -13.08 -2.35 -12.57
C GLU A 82 -11.68 -2.55 -13.14
N LYS A 83 -10.68 -1.86 -12.59
CA LYS A 83 -9.27 -2.03 -12.94
C LYS A 83 -8.55 -2.83 -11.86
N GLY A 84 -7.49 -3.53 -12.27
CA GLY A 84 -6.60 -4.21 -11.33
C GLY A 84 -5.83 -3.22 -10.44
N ASN A 85 -5.33 -3.71 -9.34
CA ASN A 85 -4.73 -2.89 -8.29
C ASN A 85 -3.39 -2.23 -8.65
N ALA A 86 -2.72 -2.68 -9.73
CA ALA A 86 -1.50 -2.07 -10.28
C ALA A 86 -1.74 -1.25 -11.55
N TRP A 87 -2.97 -1.20 -12.08
CA TRP A 87 -3.33 -0.53 -13.32
C TRP A 87 -2.85 0.93 -13.37
N TRP A 88 -2.97 1.66 -12.27
CA TRP A 88 -2.64 3.07 -12.14
C TRP A 88 -1.16 3.37 -12.42
N ILE A 89 -0.25 2.43 -12.16
CA ILE A 89 1.19 2.59 -12.42
C ILE A 89 1.47 2.79 -13.90
N PHE A 90 0.69 2.15 -14.77
CA PHE A 90 0.94 2.08 -16.21
C PHE A 90 0.00 2.97 -17.04
N ASN A 91 -1.12 3.42 -16.46
CA ASN A 91 -2.21 4.03 -17.22
C ASN A 91 -2.70 5.37 -16.66
N SER A 92 -2.15 5.85 -15.55
CA SER A 92 -2.51 7.13 -14.96
C SER A 92 -1.40 8.17 -15.12
N ILE A 93 -1.59 9.34 -14.53
CA ILE A 93 -0.56 10.39 -14.44
C ILE A 93 0.76 9.87 -13.85
N PHE A 94 0.75 8.78 -13.10
CA PHE A 94 1.93 8.18 -12.50
C PHE A 94 2.83 7.44 -13.47
N LYS A 95 2.36 7.11 -14.68
CA LYS A 95 3.18 6.41 -15.68
C LYS A 95 4.56 7.06 -15.87
N ASN A 96 4.61 8.39 -15.87
CA ASN A 96 5.83 9.16 -16.08
C ASN A 96 6.35 9.82 -14.80
N HIS A 97 5.77 9.53 -13.65
CA HIS A 97 6.16 10.11 -12.38
C HIS A 97 7.63 9.79 -12.04
N ASP A 98 8.44 10.84 -11.90
CA ASP A 98 9.87 10.72 -11.71
C ASP A 98 10.26 10.76 -10.23
N GLY A 99 10.11 9.67 -9.59
CA GLY A 99 10.48 9.51 -8.18
C GLY A 99 9.85 8.27 -7.57
N PRO A 100 10.35 7.85 -6.41
CA PRO A 100 9.71 6.81 -5.62
C PRO A 100 8.45 7.34 -4.95
N ILE A 101 7.45 6.47 -4.83
CA ILE A 101 6.17 6.74 -4.18
C ILE A 101 5.96 5.70 -3.08
N PHE A 102 5.50 6.11 -1.90
CA PHE A 102 4.90 5.20 -0.93
C PHE A 102 3.54 4.71 -1.43
N VAL A 103 3.30 3.41 -1.39
CA VAL A 103 2.00 2.81 -1.73
C VAL A 103 1.46 2.10 -0.50
N LEU A 104 0.20 2.35 -0.18
CA LEU A 104 -0.50 1.78 0.97
C LEU A 104 -1.89 1.30 0.56
N THR A 105 -2.49 0.45 1.38
CA THR A 105 -3.92 0.12 1.28
C THR A 105 -4.71 0.91 2.33
N CYS A 106 -5.95 1.28 2.01
CA CYS A 106 -6.81 2.13 2.86
C CYS A 106 -7.26 1.46 4.18
N ASP A 107 -7.04 0.16 4.30
CA ASP A 107 -7.42 -0.67 5.45
C ASP A 107 -6.30 -0.92 6.44
N ASN A 108 -5.11 -0.40 6.20
CA ASN A 108 -3.98 -0.53 7.10
C ASN A 108 -4.08 0.45 8.27
N VAL A 109 -4.11 -0.10 9.47
CA VAL A 109 -3.91 0.64 10.72
C VAL A 109 -2.50 0.34 11.20
N THR A 110 -1.60 1.32 11.06
CA THR A 110 -0.18 1.06 11.28
C THR A 110 0.50 2.23 12.02
N GLN A 111 1.50 1.90 12.81
CA GLN A 111 2.46 2.84 13.37
C GLN A 111 3.80 2.56 12.72
N ILE A 112 4.24 3.47 11.88
CA ILE A 112 5.40 3.28 11.01
C ILE A 112 6.23 4.56 10.89
N ASN A 113 7.54 4.41 10.87
CA ASN A 113 8.45 5.52 10.65
C ASN A 113 8.81 5.63 9.16
N PHE A 114 8.04 6.43 8.41
CA PHE A 114 8.24 6.64 6.97
C PHE A 114 9.65 7.16 6.65
N LYS A 115 10.25 7.99 7.50
CA LYS A 115 11.61 8.52 7.32
C LYS A 115 12.67 7.41 7.39
N LYS A 116 12.53 6.48 8.35
CA LYS A 116 13.45 5.33 8.45
C LYS A 116 13.33 4.42 7.23
N ILE A 117 12.10 4.16 6.76
CA ILE A 117 11.87 3.33 5.57
C ILE A 117 12.42 3.98 4.31
N ALA A 118 12.22 5.29 4.11
CA ALA A 118 12.79 6.02 2.98
C ALA A 118 14.33 5.99 3.00
N LYS A 119 14.96 6.12 4.17
CA LYS A 119 16.41 5.95 4.31
C LYS A 119 16.87 4.54 3.95
N ASP A 120 16.16 3.51 4.41
CA ASP A 120 16.47 2.11 4.09
C ASP A 120 16.33 1.83 2.58
N TYR A 121 15.27 2.35 1.93
CA TYR A 121 15.09 2.28 0.48
C TYR A 121 16.28 2.88 -0.29
N ASN A 122 16.74 4.07 0.12
CA ASN A 122 17.91 4.70 -0.51
C ASN A 122 19.20 3.90 -0.25
N LYS A 123 19.40 3.40 0.98
CA LYS A 123 20.55 2.55 1.34
C LYS A 123 20.62 1.26 0.53
N LEU A 124 19.47 0.70 0.16
CA LEU A 124 19.36 -0.48 -0.67
C LEU A 124 19.50 -0.21 -2.18
N GLY A 125 19.91 1.01 -2.58
CA GLY A 125 20.16 1.39 -3.97
C GLY A 125 18.91 1.80 -4.74
N SER A 126 17.84 2.17 -4.05
CA SER A 126 16.57 2.62 -4.66
C SER A 126 16.04 1.62 -5.71
N PRO A 127 15.73 0.37 -5.32
CA PRO A 127 15.24 -0.66 -6.24
C PRO A 127 13.91 -0.24 -6.89
N LEU A 128 13.50 -0.95 -7.93
CA LEU A 128 12.23 -0.66 -8.61
C LEU A 128 11.03 -0.76 -7.67
N CYS A 129 11.07 -1.73 -6.74
CA CYS A 129 10.07 -1.89 -5.69
C CYS A 129 10.69 -2.45 -4.42
N MET A 130 10.30 -1.92 -3.27
CA MET A 130 10.66 -2.42 -1.94
C MET A 130 9.39 -2.59 -1.10
N ILE A 131 9.13 -3.82 -0.66
CA ILE A 131 8.02 -4.14 0.26
C ILE A 131 8.45 -3.87 1.70
N VAL A 132 7.56 -3.29 2.49
CA VAL A 132 7.71 -3.16 3.94
C VAL A 132 7.11 -4.42 4.59
N PRO A 133 7.91 -5.23 5.29
CA PRO A 133 7.42 -6.47 5.89
C PRO A 133 6.88 -6.24 7.30
N THR A 134 6.18 -7.25 7.84
CA THR A 134 5.91 -7.38 9.27
C THR A 134 6.07 -8.83 9.71
N LYS A 135 6.17 -9.07 11.02
CA LYS A 135 6.05 -10.43 11.57
C LYS A 135 4.62 -10.92 11.38
N PRO A 136 4.39 -12.21 11.12
CA PRO A 136 3.06 -12.78 11.00
C PRO A 136 2.22 -12.53 12.25
N VAL A 137 1.00 -12.02 12.04
CA VAL A 137 0.03 -11.77 13.12
C VAL A 137 -1.05 -12.85 13.09
N LYS A 138 -1.33 -13.46 14.23
CA LYS A 138 -2.34 -14.52 14.34
C LYS A 138 -3.71 -14.04 13.85
N GLY A 139 -4.29 -14.78 12.92
CA GLY A 139 -5.61 -14.49 12.34
C GLY A 139 -5.61 -13.40 11.27
N LEU A 140 -4.44 -12.95 10.80
CA LEU A 140 -4.31 -12.10 9.61
C LEU A 140 -3.61 -12.87 8.48
N ASP A 141 -4.16 -12.77 7.28
CA ASP A 141 -3.58 -13.35 6.08
C ASP A 141 -2.58 -12.40 5.42
N GLY A 142 -1.54 -12.97 4.83
CA GLY A 142 -0.54 -12.20 4.10
C GLY A 142 0.27 -13.08 3.15
N ASP A 143 0.93 -12.46 2.19
CA ASP A 143 1.91 -13.15 1.35
C ASP A 143 3.24 -13.22 2.09
N TYR A 144 3.65 -14.43 2.50
CA TYR A 144 4.93 -14.68 3.17
C TYR A 144 6.10 -14.41 2.23
N ILE A 145 7.15 -13.78 2.76
CA ILE A 145 8.32 -13.32 2.00
C ILE A 145 9.48 -14.28 2.20
N PHE A 146 10.01 -14.84 1.10
CA PHE A 146 11.25 -15.60 1.06
C PHE A 146 12.32 -14.76 0.36
N ARG A 147 13.49 -14.61 0.98
CA ARG A 147 14.52 -13.65 0.56
C ARG A 147 15.94 -14.22 0.72
N LYS A 148 16.86 -13.67 -0.08
CA LYS A 148 18.30 -13.77 0.17
C LYS A 148 18.83 -12.34 0.41
N LYS A 149 19.32 -12.05 1.62
CA LYS A 149 19.53 -10.67 2.08
C LYS A 149 18.22 -9.86 1.95
N ASN A 150 18.23 -8.77 1.20
CA ASN A 150 17.06 -7.92 0.95
C ASN A 150 16.35 -8.21 -0.38
N ILE A 151 16.84 -9.13 -1.20
CA ILE A 151 16.22 -9.47 -2.50
C ILE A 151 15.20 -10.57 -2.28
N ILE A 152 13.93 -10.29 -2.62
CA ILE A 152 12.84 -11.26 -2.57
C ILE A 152 12.99 -12.24 -3.74
N ASN A 153 12.98 -13.52 -3.43
CA ASN A 153 13.05 -14.60 -4.43
C ASN A 153 11.72 -15.34 -4.62
N ARG A 154 10.82 -15.26 -3.62
CA ARG A 154 9.48 -15.87 -3.71
C ARG A 154 8.51 -15.20 -2.72
N LEU A 155 7.25 -15.10 -3.13
CA LEU A 155 6.10 -14.81 -2.26
C LEU A 155 5.18 -16.03 -2.21
N SER A 156 4.57 -16.33 -1.07
CA SER A 156 3.68 -17.48 -0.91
C SER A 156 2.61 -17.24 0.14
N ARG A 157 1.37 -17.63 -0.15
CA ARG A 157 0.28 -17.71 0.86
C ARG A 157 0.24 -19.06 1.56
N LYS A 158 0.77 -20.10 0.93
CA LYS A 158 0.72 -21.48 1.45
C LYS A 158 1.87 -21.79 2.39
N ASN A 159 3.09 -21.40 2.00
CA ASN A 159 4.30 -21.69 2.76
C ASN A 159 4.58 -20.52 3.70
N LYS A 160 4.83 -20.83 4.98
CA LYS A 160 5.13 -19.82 6.01
C LYS A 160 6.60 -19.40 5.98
N SER A 161 6.87 -18.17 6.39
CA SER A 161 8.18 -17.56 6.61
C SER A 161 8.13 -16.70 7.88
N ASP A 162 9.27 -16.16 8.28
CA ASP A 162 9.41 -15.28 9.46
C ASP A 162 8.76 -13.91 9.28
N ILE A 163 8.50 -13.50 8.03
CA ILE A 163 7.88 -12.22 7.67
C ILE A 163 6.88 -12.37 6.53
N TYR A 164 5.92 -11.44 6.44
CA TYR A 164 5.01 -11.33 5.33
C TYR A 164 4.71 -9.88 4.93
N CYS A 165 4.04 -9.68 3.79
CA CYS A 165 3.71 -8.36 3.23
C CYS A 165 2.68 -7.62 4.08
N THR A 166 2.92 -6.32 4.34
CA THR A 166 1.96 -5.43 5.02
C THR A 166 0.94 -4.79 4.08
N GLY A 167 1.14 -4.87 2.77
CA GLY A 167 0.45 -4.02 1.79
C GLY A 167 1.06 -2.63 1.67
N ILE A 168 2.19 -2.37 2.35
CA ILE A 168 2.94 -1.12 2.24
C ILE A 168 4.21 -1.38 1.43
N GLN A 169 4.48 -0.52 0.46
CA GLN A 169 5.67 -0.63 -0.38
C GLN A 169 6.13 0.75 -0.88
N ILE A 170 7.36 0.83 -1.33
CA ILE A 170 7.89 1.94 -2.11
C ILE A 170 8.15 1.43 -3.53
N LEU A 171 7.73 2.16 -4.54
CA LEU A 171 8.03 1.83 -5.93
C LEU A 171 8.29 3.10 -6.75
N ASN A 172 9.03 2.94 -7.86
CA ASN A 172 9.26 4.02 -8.80
C ASN A 172 8.49 3.74 -10.11
N PRO A 173 7.36 4.43 -10.36
CA PRO A 173 6.50 4.14 -11.51
C PRO A 173 7.22 4.29 -12.86
N LYS A 174 7.95 5.37 -13.07
CA LYS A 174 8.69 5.63 -14.33
C LYS A 174 9.72 4.55 -14.62
N LYS A 175 10.50 4.12 -13.60
CA LYS A 175 11.48 3.05 -13.76
C LYS A 175 10.79 1.70 -14.03
N ILE A 176 9.67 1.41 -13.36
CA ILE A 176 8.87 0.20 -13.59
C ILE A 176 8.35 0.18 -15.03
N ASN A 177 7.77 1.29 -15.52
CA ASN A 177 7.26 1.38 -16.90
C ASN A 177 8.34 1.15 -17.95
N LYS A 178 9.60 1.49 -17.67
CA LYS A 178 10.73 1.24 -18.57
C LYS A 178 11.19 -0.23 -18.55
N ALA A 179 11.11 -0.89 -17.39
CA ALA A 179 11.71 -2.20 -17.17
C ALA A 179 10.73 -3.38 -17.27
N ILE A 180 9.43 -3.11 -17.05
CA ILE A 180 8.41 -4.15 -16.88
C ILE A 180 7.30 -3.98 -17.91
N LYS A 181 6.93 -5.07 -18.58
CA LYS A 181 5.73 -5.12 -19.43
C LYS A 181 4.49 -4.75 -18.60
N LYS A 182 3.61 -3.92 -19.17
CA LYS A 182 2.35 -3.47 -18.57
C LYS A 182 1.55 -4.64 -17.97
N THR A 183 1.00 -4.42 -16.78
CA THR A 183 0.09 -5.35 -16.09
C THR A 183 -0.83 -4.58 -15.15
N ASP A 184 -2.01 -5.12 -14.91
CA ASP A 184 -3.01 -4.50 -14.04
C ASP A 184 -2.97 -5.05 -12.60
N GLU A 185 -2.18 -6.12 -12.34
CA GLU A 185 -2.15 -6.81 -11.06
C GLU A 185 -0.78 -6.78 -10.38
N PHE A 186 -0.74 -6.42 -9.08
CA PHE A 186 0.50 -6.41 -8.30
C PHE A 186 1.15 -7.78 -8.19
N ASN A 187 0.39 -8.86 -8.08
CA ASN A 187 0.97 -10.22 -8.01
C ASN A 187 1.75 -10.57 -9.28
N ILE A 188 1.30 -10.11 -10.46
CA ILE A 188 2.00 -10.29 -11.73
C ILE A 188 3.22 -9.36 -11.78
N LEU A 189 3.06 -8.11 -11.37
CA LEU A 189 4.16 -7.14 -11.29
C LEU A 189 5.29 -7.67 -10.39
N TRP A 190 4.96 -8.12 -9.17
CA TRP A 190 5.95 -8.67 -8.24
C TRP A 190 6.66 -9.91 -8.80
N LYS A 191 5.94 -10.84 -9.43
CA LYS A 191 6.57 -12.00 -10.10
C LYS A 191 7.58 -11.57 -11.16
N ARG A 192 7.29 -10.53 -11.95
CA ARG A 192 8.19 -9.99 -12.96
C ARG A 192 9.41 -9.30 -12.33
N LEU A 193 9.20 -8.52 -11.27
CA LEU A 193 10.27 -7.88 -10.51
C LEU A 193 11.20 -8.89 -9.82
N ILE A 194 10.65 -10.01 -9.30
CA ILE A 194 11.44 -11.12 -8.74
C ILE A 194 12.37 -11.69 -9.81
N LYS A 195 11.86 -11.96 -11.04
CA LYS A 195 12.66 -12.51 -12.14
C LYS A 195 13.89 -11.66 -12.47
N ILE A 196 13.77 -10.33 -12.39
CA ILE A 196 14.87 -9.40 -12.67
C ILE A 196 15.59 -8.94 -11.38
N LYS A 197 15.33 -9.57 -10.23
CA LYS A 197 15.92 -9.24 -8.91
C LYS A 197 15.75 -7.77 -8.50
N GLN A 198 14.61 -7.19 -8.81
CA GLN A 198 14.26 -5.79 -8.51
C GLN A 198 13.08 -5.65 -7.52
N LEU A 199 12.66 -6.75 -6.88
CA LEU A 199 11.76 -6.72 -5.74
C LEU A 199 12.58 -6.92 -4.45
N TYR A 200 12.58 -5.92 -3.61
CA TYR A 200 13.34 -5.90 -2.35
C TYR A 200 12.39 -5.95 -1.15
N VAL A 201 12.94 -6.25 0.00
CA VAL A 201 12.27 -6.14 1.30
C VAL A 201 13.06 -5.21 2.20
N SER A 202 12.34 -4.31 2.89
CA SER A 202 12.92 -3.40 3.88
C SER A 202 13.42 -4.15 5.11
N ASN A 203 14.50 -3.64 5.73
CA ASN A 203 14.95 -4.08 7.05
C ASN A 203 14.11 -3.47 8.18
N ILE A 204 13.26 -2.48 7.86
CA ILE A 204 12.45 -1.74 8.84
C ILE A 204 11.05 -2.34 8.86
N LEU A 205 10.62 -2.76 10.05
CA LEU A 205 9.27 -3.22 10.32
C LEU A 205 8.44 -2.09 10.96
N PRO A 206 7.11 -2.07 10.78
CA PRO A 206 6.24 -1.21 11.56
C PRO A 206 6.28 -1.60 13.05
N GLU A 207 6.16 -0.60 13.92
CA GLU A 207 6.01 -0.82 15.37
C GLU A 207 4.68 -1.49 15.69
N LYS A 208 3.62 -1.10 14.97
CA LYS A 208 2.30 -1.72 15.00
C LYS A 208 1.75 -1.81 13.59
N TRP A 209 1.17 -2.95 13.27
CA TRP A 209 0.48 -3.16 12.00
C TRP A 209 -0.75 -4.03 12.21
N PHE A 210 -1.84 -3.61 11.62
CA PHE A 210 -3.10 -4.32 11.59
C PHE A 210 -3.83 -4.01 10.29
N THR A 211 -4.59 -4.97 9.76
CA THR A 211 -5.43 -4.75 8.56
C THR A 211 -6.89 -5.06 8.87
N VAL A 212 -7.76 -4.18 8.40
CA VAL A 212 -9.22 -4.31 8.56
C VAL A 212 -9.82 -4.84 7.27
N ASP A 213 -9.67 -6.11 7.03
CA ASP A 213 -10.11 -6.74 5.79
C ASP A 213 -11.32 -7.69 5.95
N SER A 214 -11.76 -7.91 7.20
CA SER A 214 -12.94 -8.71 7.56
C SER A 214 -13.70 -8.09 8.74
N ASN A 215 -14.96 -8.51 8.92
CA ASN A 215 -15.76 -8.09 10.09
C ASN A 215 -15.09 -8.52 11.41
N GLU A 216 -14.48 -9.70 11.46
CA GLU A 216 -13.76 -10.18 12.64
C GLU A 216 -12.60 -9.23 12.99
N ASN A 217 -11.79 -8.85 11.99
CA ASN A 217 -10.69 -7.91 12.18
C ASN A 217 -11.17 -6.52 12.58
N TYR A 218 -12.31 -6.08 12.05
CA TYR A 218 -12.92 -4.82 12.47
C TYR A 218 -13.35 -4.85 13.94
N GLN A 219 -13.95 -5.95 14.43
CA GLN A 219 -14.32 -6.08 15.85
C GLN A 219 -13.07 -6.13 16.76
N LYS A 220 -11.98 -6.80 16.31
CA LYS A 220 -10.70 -6.78 17.04
C LYS A 220 -10.15 -5.36 17.15
N LEU A 221 -10.18 -4.59 16.04
CA LEU A 221 -9.70 -3.20 16.01
C LEU A 221 -10.45 -2.30 17.01
N LYS A 222 -11.77 -2.49 17.17
CA LYS A 222 -12.57 -1.70 18.12
C LYS A 222 -12.18 -1.92 19.59
N LYS A 223 -11.57 -3.07 19.89
CA LYS A 223 -11.14 -3.43 21.25
C LYS A 223 -9.70 -3.01 21.55
N MET A 224 -8.97 -2.51 20.56
CA MET A 224 -7.59 -2.00 20.66
C MET A 224 -7.57 -0.49 20.93
#